data_c350b5ebc4e6e5594194d18722290626
#
_entry.id   c350b5ebc4e6e5594194d18722290626
#
_cell.length_a   1.000
_cell.length_b   1.000
_cell.length_c   1.000
_cell.angle_alpha   90.00
_cell.angle_beta   90.00
_cell.angle_gamma   90.00
#
_symmetry.space_group_name_H-M   'P 1'
#
loop_
_entity.id
_entity.type
_entity.pdbx_description
1 polymer ?
#
loop_
_entity_poly.entity_id
_entity_poly.type
_entity_poly.pdbx_seq_one_letter_code
_entity_poly.pdbx_strand_id
1 'polypeptide(L)'
;VLSPSARRSAFRPTRLATAVATIGIAVALGTTGCGAGQISQTANQLPAVNGANVNIDSLQLRDVQILYPEKDAPTVFGNGGPFELAFVVANSDQTAYYRLKEIKPEKGSVEFVEGSDPAARVIAPGQALSSGTPVGSVRDSEKKVTAELSNAGDTVASGLTTDLTFVFEKREANGSWVAAGETTVQTPVDAGADLQRQDVARNAEPTFYNQHHGEVGPGDEEGGAPEGGHEEGGGH
;
A
#
# COMPACT_ATOMS: atom_id res chain seq x y z
N VAL A 1 1.26 -77.55 60.71
CA VAL A 1 1.97 -77.01 59.55
C VAL A 1 1.01 -76.14 58.79
N LEU A 2 1.14 -74.82 58.88
CA LEU A 2 0.30 -73.83 58.28
C LEU A 2 1.01 -73.26 57.05
N SER A 3 0.38 -73.34 55.87
CA SER A 3 0.79 -72.65 54.66
C SER A 3 0.21 -71.31 54.62
N PRO A 4 0.96 -70.21 54.26
CA PRO A 4 0.38 -68.92 53.99
C PRO A 4 0.03 -68.77 52.50
N SER A 5 -1.22 -68.44 52.24
CA SER A 5 -1.74 -68.10 50.92
C SER A 5 -1.26 -66.70 50.49
N ALA A 6 -0.48 -66.69 49.43
CA ALA A 6 -0.07 -65.43 48.80
C ALA A 6 -1.24 -64.77 47.98
N ARG A 7 -1.68 -63.63 48.42
CA ARG A 7 -2.62 -62.77 47.65
C ARG A 7 -1.82 -62.09 46.55
N ARG A 8 -2.06 -62.43 45.31
CA ARG A 8 -1.60 -61.68 44.16
C ARG A 8 -2.53 -60.48 43.96
N SER A 9 -2.00 -59.30 44.21
CA SER A 9 -2.65 -58.03 43.82
C SER A 9 -2.51 -57.84 42.31
N ALA A 10 -3.63 -57.92 41.61
CA ALA A 10 -3.71 -57.57 40.16
C ALA A 10 -3.57 -56.09 39.98
N PHE A 11 -2.42 -55.63 39.57
CA PHE A 11 -2.24 -54.29 39.06
C PHE A 11 -3.09 -54.10 37.78
N ARG A 12 -4.03 -53.19 37.83
CA ARG A 12 -4.85 -52.77 36.67
C ARG A 12 -4.06 -51.73 35.87
N PRO A 13 -3.50 -52.06 34.69
CA PRO A 13 -2.66 -51.14 33.91
C PRO A 13 -3.45 -50.10 33.09
N THR A 14 -4.79 -50.07 33.21
CA THR A 14 -5.66 -49.24 32.36
C THR A 14 -5.59 -47.72 32.61
N ARG A 15 -5.21 -47.31 33.82
CA ARG A 15 -5.19 -45.86 34.14
C ARG A 15 -3.90 -45.15 33.68
N LEU A 16 -2.79 -45.85 33.60
CA LEU A 16 -1.52 -45.30 33.08
C LEU A 16 -1.53 -45.16 31.57
N ALA A 17 -2.16 -46.07 30.82
CA ALA A 17 -2.24 -46.01 29.38
C ALA A 17 -3.08 -44.83 28.89
N THR A 18 -4.17 -44.52 29.62
CA THR A 18 -5.03 -43.35 29.27
C THR A 18 -4.32 -42.04 29.54
N ALA A 19 -3.54 -41.91 30.61
CA ALA A 19 -2.80 -40.71 30.93
C ALA A 19 -1.68 -40.38 29.90
N VAL A 20 -0.99 -41.41 29.43
CA VAL A 20 0.05 -41.23 28.40
C VAL A 20 -0.54 -40.86 27.05
N ALA A 21 -1.70 -41.40 26.67
CA ALA A 21 -2.37 -41.07 25.44
C ALA A 21 -2.89 -39.61 25.43
N THR A 22 -3.43 -39.12 26.55
CA THR A 22 -3.90 -37.72 26.66
C THR A 22 -2.76 -36.71 26.63
N ILE A 23 -1.62 -37.01 27.23
CA ILE A 23 -0.43 -36.15 27.16
C ILE A 23 0.14 -36.13 25.73
N GLY A 24 0.17 -37.26 25.04
CA GLY A 24 0.64 -37.33 23.66
C GLY A 24 -0.22 -36.48 22.68
N ILE A 25 -1.54 -36.51 22.84
CA ILE A 25 -2.46 -35.70 22.02
C ILE A 25 -2.32 -34.20 22.35
N ALA A 26 -2.15 -33.84 23.61
CA ALA A 26 -1.95 -32.43 24.00
C ALA A 26 -0.63 -31.86 23.47
N VAL A 27 0.45 -32.66 23.44
CA VAL A 27 1.73 -32.25 22.85
C VAL A 27 1.61 -32.14 21.34
N ALA A 28 0.93 -33.06 20.67
CA ALA A 28 0.73 -33.00 19.22
C ALA A 28 -0.11 -31.76 18.78
N LEU A 29 -1.12 -31.39 19.55
CA LEU A 29 -1.92 -30.18 19.31
C LEU A 29 -1.16 -28.89 19.68
N GLY A 30 -0.26 -28.93 20.65
CA GLY A 30 0.57 -27.80 21.04
C GLY A 30 1.70 -27.48 20.06
N THR A 31 2.15 -28.48 19.28
CA THR A 31 3.20 -28.28 18.26
C THR A 31 2.67 -27.86 16.89
N THR A 32 1.36 -27.88 16.68
CA THR A 32 0.73 -27.26 15.50
C THR A 32 0.59 -25.74 15.63
N GLY A 33 1.26 -25.15 16.62
CA GLY A 33 1.44 -23.72 16.73
C GLY A 33 2.00 -23.21 15.41
N CYS A 34 1.21 -22.38 14.75
CA CYS A 34 1.48 -21.72 13.50
C CYS A 34 2.96 -21.48 13.32
N GLY A 35 3.56 -22.25 12.43
CA GLY A 35 4.82 -21.88 11.83
C GLY A 35 4.65 -20.57 11.07
N ALA A 36 4.55 -19.45 11.80
CA ALA A 36 5.11 -18.22 11.33
C ALA A 36 6.58 -18.54 11.13
N GLY A 37 6.87 -19.16 9.97
CA GLY A 37 8.21 -19.58 9.61
C GLY A 37 9.17 -18.43 9.87
N GLN A 38 10.42 -18.73 10.13
CA GLN A 38 11.49 -17.73 10.30
C GLN A 38 11.52 -16.66 9.19
N ILE A 39 10.78 -16.91 8.11
CA ILE A 39 10.52 -15.96 7.01
C ILE A 39 9.02 -15.68 7.01
N SER A 40 8.61 -14.69 7.81
CA SER A 40 7.27 -14.16 7.70
C SER A 40 7.17 -13.38 6.39
N GLN A 41 6.39 -13.87 5.44
CA GLN A 41 6.16 -13.15 4.18
C GLN A 41 5.53 -11.77 4.41
N THR A 42 4.82 -11.59 5.52
CA THR A 42 4.25 -10.30 5.91
C THR A 42 5.30 -9.31 6.42
N ALA A 43 6.45 -9.79 6.93
CA ALA A 43 7.53 -8.89 7.37
C ALA A 43 8.25 -8.22 6.20
N ASN A 44 8.16 -8.79 4.99
CA ASN A 44 8.75 -8.24 3.77
C ASN A 44 7.72 -7.53 2.88
N GLN A 45 6.48 -7.40 3.33
CA GLN A 45 5.50 -6.60 2.60
C GLN A 45 5.86 -5.13 2.71
N LEU A 46 6.03 -4.51 1.55
CA LEU A 46 6.13 -3.05 1.50
C LEU A 46 4.83 -2.43 2.05
N PRO A 47 4.91 -1.30 2.79
CA PRO A 47 3.72 -0.60 3.22
C PRO A 47 2.81 -0.32 2.03
N ALA A 48 1.50 -0.50 2.19
CA ALA A 48 0.50 -0.12 1.20
C ALA A 48 0.37 1.42 1.20
N VAL A 49 1.39 2.10 0.71
CA VAL A 49 1.43 3.55 0.53
C VAL A 49 1.44 3.88 -0.95
N ASN A 50 0.87 5.01 -1.33
CA ASN A 50 0.82 5.43 -2.72
C ASN A 50 2.19 5.82 -3.28
N GLY A 51 3.14 6.19 -2.41
CA GLY A 51 4.49 6.61 -2.76
C GLY A 51 5.55 5.53 -2.49
N ALA A 52 6.70 5.66 -3.12
CA ALA A 52 7.86 4.80 -2.87
C ALA A 52 8.65 5.27 -1.65
N ASN A 53 9.28 4.31 -0.96
CA ASN A 53 10.10 4.56 0.23
C ASN A 53 11.46 3.90 0.06
N VAL A 54 12.54 4.64 0.38
CA VAL A 54 13.91 4.12 0.35
C VAL A 54 14.75 4.78 1.44
N ASN A 55 15.78 4.07 1.90
CA ASN A 55 16.77 4.60 2.84
C ASN A 55 18.13 4.65 2.15
N ILE A 56 18.88 5.70 2.42
CA ILE A 56 20.27 5.85 2.05
C ILE A 56 21.05 6.41 3.27
N ASP A 57 21.88 5.58 3.85
CA ASP A 57 22.59 5.90 5.12
C ASP A 57 21.63 6.46 6.18
N SER A 58 21.84 7.70 6.60
CA SER A 58 21.01 8.40 7.59
C SER A 58 19.82 9.14 6.97
N LEU A 59 19.67 9.13 5.66
CA LEU A 59 18.56 9.77 4.98
C LEU A 59 17.45 8.77 4.70
N GLN A 60 16.23 9.21 4.91
CA GLN A 60 15.02 8.44 4.68
C GLN A 60 14.13 9.17 3.69
N LEU A 61 14.02 8.65 2.47
CA LEU A 61 13.05 9.12 1.49
C LEU A 61 11.73 8.40 1.75
N ARG A 62 10.66 9.18 1.78
CA ARG A 62 9.32 8.68 2.05
C ARG A 62 8.33 9.31 1.09
N ASP A 63 7.33 8.51 0.74
CA ASP A 63 6.18 8.94 -0.05
C ASP A 63 6.59 9.67 -1.35
N VAL A 64 7.57 9.08 -2.05
CA VAL A 64 8.07 9.60 -3.33
C VAL A 64 7.10 9.24 -4.42
N GLN A 65 6.49 10.23 -5.05
CA GLN A 65 5.52 10.04 -6.14
C GLN A 65 5.47 11.25 -7.06
N ILE A 66 4.98 11.04 -8.27
CA ILE A 66 4.62 12.11 -9.20
C ILE A 66 3.14 12.37 -9.03
N LEU A 67 2.77 13.62 -8.71
CA LEU A 67 1.39 14.00 -8.51
C LEU A 67 0.63 14.06 -9.83
N TYR A 68 -0.65 13.67 -9.79
CA TYR A 68 -1.55 13.85 -10.92
C TYR A 68 -1.82 15.34 -11.12
N PRO A 69 -1.71 15.86 -12.36
CA PRO A 69 -1.99 17.26 -12.62
C PRO A 69 -3.44 17.63 -12.27
N GLU A 70 -3.62 18.64 -11.42
CA GLU A 70 -4.96 19.08 -11.02
C GLU A 70 -5.76 19.71 -12.17
N LYS A 71 -5.06 20.26 -13.17
CA LYS A 71 -5.67 20.95 -14.31
C LYS A 71 -5.09 20.41 -15.60
N ASP A 72 -5.96 20.25 -16.57
CA ASP A 72 -5.61 19.91 -17.96
C ASP A 72 -4.64 18.70 -18.08
N ALA A 73 -4.86 17.68 -17.24
CA ALA A 73 -4.02 16.50 -17.17
C ALA A 73 -3.73 15.87 -18.54
N PRO A 74 -4.69 15.73 -19.48
CA PRO A 74 -4.39 15.19 -20.80
C PRO A 74 -3.33 15.98 -21.55
N THR A 75 -3.35 17.30 -21.48
CA THR A 75 -2.34 18.15 -22.11
C THR A 75 -0.99 18.04 -21.41
N VAL A 76 -0.98 18.03 -20.07
CA VAL A 76 0.25 17.89 -19.28
C VAL A 76 0.94 16.54 -19.58
N PHE A 77 0.19 15.44 -19.58
CA PHE A 77 0.74 14.13 -19.97
C PHE A 77 1.19 14.13 -21.44
N GLY A 78 0.41 14.70 -22.34
CA GLY A 78 0.76 14.78 -23.76
C GLY A 78 2.05 15.57 -24.05
N ASN A 79 2.35 16.59 -23.22
CA ASN A 79 3.54 17.41 -23.34
C ASN A 79 4.73 16.91 -22.49
N GLY A 80 4.55 15.87 -21.67
CA GLY A 80 5.59 15.37 -20.77
C GLY A 80 5.88 16.30 -19.59
N GLY A 81 4.86 16.97 -19.06
CA GLY A 81 4.96 17.83 -17.89
C GLY A 81 4.48 19.29 -18.15
N PRO A 82 4.65 20.18 -17.14
CA PRO A 82 5.31 19.93 -15.85
C PRO A 82 4.50 19.05 -14.91
N PHE A 83 5.20 18.16 -14.20
CA PHE A 83 4.62 17.33 -13.13
C PHE A 83 5.22 17.71 -11.79
N GLU A 84 4.39 17.96 -10.79
CA GLU A 84 4.84 18.21 -9.43
C GLU A 84 5.29 16.89 -8.77
N LEU A 85 6.45 16.92 -8.10
CA LEU A 85 7.01 15.79 -7.35
C LEU A 85 6.64 15.92 -5.88
N ALA A 86 6.08 14.86 -5.32
CA ALA A 86 5.85 14.75 -3.90
C ALA A 86 6.89 13.81 -3.27
N PHE A 87 7.52 14.27 -2.19
CA PHE A 87 8.45 13.47 -1.38
C PHE A 87 8.70 14.10 -0.02
N VAL A 88 9.20 13.28 0.91
CA VAL A 88 9.79 13.74 2.17
C VAL A 88 11.17 13.12 2.28
N VAL A 89 12.18 13.94 2.59
CA VAL A 89 13.52 13.47 2.96
C VAL A 89 13.75 13.81 4.42
N ALA A 90 13.81 12.82 5.29
CA ALA A 90 14.12 12.98 6.70
C ALA A 90 15.59 12.62 6.96
N ASN A 91 16.27 13.43 7.78
CA ASN A 91 17.62 13.21 8.24
C ASN A 91 17.61 12.64 9.66
N SER A 92 17.98 11.37 9.81
CA SER A 92 18.05 10.70 11.11
C SER A 92 19.42 10.85 11.81
N ASP A 93 20.41 11.46 11.15
CA ASP A 93 21.69 11.78 11.78
C ASP A 93 21.50 12.86 12.85
N GLN A 94 22.23 12.76 13.96
CA GLN A 94 22.12 13.69 15.07
C GLN A 94 23.05 14.90 14.93
N THR A 95 23.98 14.88 13.99
CA THR A 95 25.05 15.87 13.89
C THR A 95 25.30 16.36 12.46
N ALA A 96 25.06 15.52 11.47
CA ALA A 96 25.40 15.81 10.10
C ALA A 96 24.28 16.60 9.38
N TYR A 97 24.69 17.59 8.60
CA TYR A 97 23.84 18.32 7.69
C TYR A 97 23.95 17.72 6.31
N TYR A 98 22.79 17.47 5.69
CA TYR A 98 22.69 17.01 4.30
C TYR A 98 22.03 18.06 3.43
N ARG A 99 22.16 17.92 2.15
CA ARG A 99 21.48 18.76 1.15
C ARG A 99 21.04 17.91 -0.03
N LEU A 100 19.78 18.09 -0.45
CA LEU A 100 19.33 17.57 -1.73
C LEU A 100 19.93 18.43 -2.85
N LYS A 101 20.87 17.86 -3.60
CA LYS A 101 21.59 18.55 -4.67
C LYS A 101 20.71 18.68 -5.90
N GLU A 102 20.26 17.55 -6.41
CA GLU A 102 19.49 17.43 -7.64
C GLU A 102 18.64 16.16 -7.64
N ILE A 103 17.64 16.11 -8.49
CA ILE A 103 16.85 14.93 -8.82
C ILE A 103 17.02 14.71 -10.33
N LYS A 104 17.53 13.54 -10.72
CA LYS A 104 17.77 13.16 -12.12
C LYS A 104 16.66 12.23 -12.55
N PRO A 105 15.79 12.63 -13.51
CA PRO A 105 14.81 11.72 -14.10
C PRO A 105 15.45 10.84 -15.18
N GLU A 106 14.75 9.80 -15.59
CA GLU A 106 15.13 9.00 -16.74
C GLU A 106 15.15 9.84 -18.04
N LYS A 107 14.19 10.73 -18.19
CA LYS A 107 14.07 11.65 -19.31
C LYS A 107 13.55 13.00 -18.84
N GLY A 108 14.03 14.10 -19.44
CA GLY A 108 13.66 15.45 -19.08
C GLY A 108 14.57 16.07 -18.03
N SER A 109 14.03 16.98 -17.25
CA SER A 109 14.73 17.69 -16.18
C SER A 109 13.81 17.96 -14.99
N VAL A 110 14.39 17.93 -13.79
CA VAL A 110 13.71 18.37 -12.57
C VAL A 110 14.26 19.73 -12.15
N GLU A 111 13.36 20.69 -11.97
CA GLU A 111 13.67 22.02 -11.48
C GLU A 111 12.99 22.27 -10.14
N PHE A 112 13.68 23.03 -9.26
CA PHE A 112 13.11 23.49 -8.00
C PHE A 112 12.53 24.90 -8.23
N VAL A 113 11.22 24.98 -8.41
CA VAL A 113 10.48 26.25 -8.61
C VAL A 113 10.50 27.06 -7.32
N GLU A 114 10.24 26.41 -6.19
CA GLU A 114 10.51 26.94 -4.86
C GLU A 114 11.67 26.17 -4.24
N GLY A 115 12.64 26.90 -3.64
CA GLY A 115 13.85 26.28 -3.10
C GLY A 115 14.95 26.07 -4.14
N SER A 116 14.96 26.91 -5.19
CA SER A 116 16.05 26.96 -6.19
C SER A 116 17.41 27.25 -5.55
N ASP A 117 17.46 28.07 -4.47
CA ASP A 117 18.65 28.25 -3.67
C ASP A 117 19.02 26.90 -2.98
N PRO A 118 20.25 26.42 -3.20
CA PRO A 118 20.76 25.24 -2.51
C PRO A 118 20.62 25.27 -0.98
N ALA A 119 20.65 26.47 -0.35
CA ALA A 119 20.47 26.62 1.09
C ALA A 119 19.06 26.26 1.56
N ALA A 120 18.04 26.43 0.72
CA ALA A 120 16.67 26.04 1.02
C ALA A 120 16.51 24.52 1.09
N ARG A 121 17.40 23.76 0.45
CA ARG A 121 17.38 22.30 0.37
C ARG A 121 18.28 21.62 1.38
N VAL A 122 18.80 22.36 2.37
CA VAL A 122 19.61 21.83 3.48
C VAL A 122 18.69 21.19 4.52
N ILE A 123 19.02 19.98 4.92
CA ILE A 123 18.30 19.16 5.90
C ILE A 123 19.19 19.03 7.13
N ALA A 124 18.85 19.75 8.19
CA ALA A 124 19.59 19.72 9.43
C ALA A 124 19.39 18.38 10.19
N PRO A 125 20.22 18.10 11.20
CA PRO A 125 20.04 16.93 12.07
C PRO A 125 18.61 16.85 12.62
N GLY A 126 17.99 15.68 12.47
CA GLY A 126 16.63 15.42 12.96
C GLY A 126 15.50 16.15 12.23
N GLN A 127 15.81 16.90 11.15
CA GLN A 127 14.81 17.62 10.37
C GLN A 127 14.41 16.90 9.08
N ALA A 128 13.36 17.39 8.44
CA ALA A 128 12.88 16.90 7.15
C ALA A 128 12.68 18.04 6.14
N LEU A 129 12.87 17.70 4.88
CA LEU A 129 12.56 18.51 3.70
C LEU A 129 11.40 17.85 2.97
N SER A 130 10.37 18.60 2.58
CA SER A 130 9.26 18.07 1.80
C SER A 130 9.04 18.83 0.50
N SER A 131 8.49 18.15 -0.49
CA SER A 131 7.96 18.69 -1.73
C SER A 131 6.58 18.11 -1.99
N GLY A 132 5.70 18.91 -2.58
CA GLY A 132 4.36 18.49 -2.95
C GLY A 132 3.50 18.00 -1.79
N THR A 133 2.20 17.91 -2.01
CA THR A 133 1.26 17.37 -1.03
C THR A 133 0.28 16.45 -1.75
N PRO A 134 0.40 15.12 -1.62
CA PRO A 134 -0.56 14.19 -2.20
C PRO A 134 -1.98 14.44 -1.71
N VAL A 135 -2.97 14.20 -2.55
CA VAL A 135 -4.38 14.34 -2.20
C VAL A 135 -4.71 13.48 -0.97
N GLY A 136 -5.36 14.10 0.03
CA GLY A 136 -5.74 13.43 1.28
C GLY A 136 -4.62 13.29 2.30
N SER A 137 -3.42 13.79 2.03
CA SER A 137 -2.34 13.83 3.01
C SER A 137 -2.19 15.23 3.63
N VAL A 138 -1.73 15.26 4.88
CA VAL A 138 -1.33 16.49 5.56
C VAL A 138 0.16 16.39 5.81
N ARG A 139 0.92 17.35 5.28
CA ARG A 139 2.37 17.44 5.50
C ARG A 139 2.68 18.70 6.27
N ASP A 140 3.15 18.52 7.48
CA ASP A 140 3.62 19.60 8.34
C ASP A 140 5.15 19.45 8.50
N SER A 141 5.89 19.95 7.51
CA SER A 141 7.34 20.05 7.58
C SER A 141 7.76 21.50 7.62
N GLU A 142 8.79 21.80 8.43
CA GLU A 142 9.33 23.15 8.58
C GLU A 142 9.92 23.68 7.27
N LYS A 143 10.43 22.78 6.42
CA LYS A 143 11.03 23.14 5.13
C LYS A 143 10.25 22.52 3.99
N LYS A 144 9.77 23.38 3.10
CA LYS A 144 9.07 23.01 1.86
C LYS A 144 9.83 23.53 0.65
N VAL A 145 9.86 22.74 -0.39
CA VAL A 145 10.30 23.13 -1.72
C VAL A 145 9.26 22.65 -2.73
N THR A 146 9.29 23.19 -3.93
CA THR A 146 8.46 22.72 -5.05
C THR A 146 9.40 22.22 -6.14
N ALA A 147 9.32 20.95 -6.46
CA ALA A 147 10.09 20.30 -7.50
C ALA A 147 9.17 19.88 -8.65
N GLU A 148 9.52 20.27 -9.87
CA GLU A 148 8.73 19.97 -11.08
C GLU A 148 9.57 19.22 -12.10
N LEU A 149 9.00 18.14 -12.65
CA LEU A 149 9.58 17.36 -13.74
C LEU A 149 8.98 17.81 -15.06
N SER A 150 9.84 18.25 -15.98
CA SER A 150 9.46 18.71 -17.32
C SER A 150 10.16 17.93 -18.42
N ASN A 151 9.57 17.90 -19.61
CA ASN A 151 10.09 17.23 -20.80
C ASN A 151 10.31 15.71 -20.59
N ALA A 152 9.52 15.09 -19.73
CA ALA A 152 9.59 13.66 -19.44
C ALA A 152 9.16 12.78 -20.64
N GLY A 153 8.45 13.35 -21.59
CA GLY A 153 7.94 12.62 -22.75
C GLY A 153 6.98 11.52 -22.31
N ASP A 154 7.20 10.32 -22.82
CA ASP A 154 6.38 9.12 -22.59
C ASP A 154 6.84 8.27 -21.40
N THR A 155 7.88 8.71 -20.65
CA THR A 155 8.37 7.98 -19.46
C THR A 155 7.45 8.17 -18.24
N VAL A 156 6.58 9.18 -18.27
CA VAL A 156 5.59 9.44 -17.23
C VAL A 156 4.20 9.15 -17.76
N ALA A 157 3.55 8.13 -17.21
CA ALA A 157 2.18 7.77 -17.55
C ALA A 157 1.39 7.45 -16.27
N SER A 158 0.14 7.89 -16.23
CA SER A 158 -0.75 7.71 -15.08
C SER A 158 -0.84 6.25 -14.63
N GLY A 159 -0.63 6.00 -13.34
CA GLY A 159 -0.69 4.66 -12.73
C GLY A 159 0.52 3.77 -13.02
N LEU A 160 1.53 4.24 -13.73
CA LEU A 160 2.79 3.54 -13.95
C LEU A 160 3.90 4.06 -13.03
N THR A 161 5.12 3.59 -13.21
CA THR A 161 6.31 4.02 -12.48
C THR A 161 7.37 4.55 -13.43
N THR A 162 8.17 5.51 -12.96
CA THR A 162 9.38 6.00 -13.63
C THR A 162 10.52 6.11 -12.64
N ASP A 163 11.75 6.05 -13.10
CA ASP A 163 12.92 6.12 -12.25
C ASP A 163 13.35 7.57 -11.99
N LEU A 164 13.47 7.94 -10.70
CA LEU A 164 14.05 9.20 -10.26
C LEU A 164 15.27 8.92 -9.39
N THR A 165 16.42 9.54 -9.72
CA THR A 165 17.64 9.43 -8.93
C THR A 165 17.84 10.68 -8.09
N PHE A 166 17.80 10.54 -6.77
CA PHE A 166 18.03 11.60 -5.80
C PHE A 166 19.51 11.65 -5.44
N VAL A 167 20.13 12.81 -5.59
CA VAL A 167 21.56 13.04 -5.32
C VAL A 167 21.71 13.92 -4.09
N PHE A 168 22.51 13.47 -3.14
CA PHE A 168 22.73 14.16 -1.87
C PHE A 168 24.18 14.58 -1.66
N GLU A 169 24.34 15.65 -0.92
CA GLU A 169 25.62 16.12 -0.40
C GLU A 169 25.57 16.19 1.12
N LYS A 170 26.72 16.01 1.76
CA LYS A 170 26.94 16.13 3.21
C LYS A 170 27.87 17.29 3.49
N ARG A 171 27.61 18.02 4.56
CA ARG A 171 28.47 19.11 5.01
C ARG A 171 29.59 18.57 5.86
N GLU A 172 30.84 18.93 5.51
CA GLU A 172 32.01 18.61 6.30
C GLU A 172 32.27 19.65 7.41
N ALA A 173 33.18 19.34 8.34
CA ALA A 173 33.54 20.21 9.46
C ALA A 173 34.12 21.58 9.02
N ASN A 174 34.76 21.63 7.86
CA ASN A 174 35.27 22.85 7.24
C ASN A 174 34.18 23.70 6.55
N GLY A 175 32.95 23.23 6.54
CA GLY A 175 31.79 23.89 5.91
C GLY A 175 31.58 23.57 4.43
N SER A 176 32.48 22.81 3.79
CA SER A 176 32.34 22.40 2.40
C SER A 176 31.25 21.32 2.23
N TRP A 177 30.70 21.22 1.03
CA TRP A 177 29.74 20.18 0.67
C TRP A 177 30.42 19.14 -0.19
N VAL A 178 30.30 17.88 0.19
CA VAL A 178 30.87 16.72 -0.52
C VAL A 178 29.76 15.75 -0.88
N ALA A 179 29.97 14.93 -1.91
CA ALA A 179 29.00 13.92 -2.30
C ALA A 179 28.73 12.96 -1.12
N ALA A 180 27.46 12.77 -0.81
CA ALA A 180 27.02 11.84 0.25
C ALA A 180 26.47 10.54 -0.35
N GLY A 181 26.07 10.55 -1.63
CA GLY A 181 25.54 9.41 -2.33
C GLY A 181 24.33 9.76 -3.19
N GLU A 182 23.89 8.78 -3.94
CA GLU A 182 22.68 8.88 -4.75
C GLU A 182 21.86 7.59 -4.65
N THR A 183 20.55 7.69 -4.86
CA THR A 183 19.65 6.55 -4.86
C THR A 183 18.60 6.70 -5.93
N THR A 184 18.37 5.64 -6.69
CA THR A 184 17.29 5.58 -7.69
C THR A 184 16.04 4.97 -7.07
N VAL A 185 14.92 5.62 -7.29
CA VAL A 185 13.62 5.25 -6.75
C VAL A 185 12.66 5.01 -7.90
N GLN A 186 12.06 3.83 -7.94
CA GLN A 186 10.92 3.56 -8.82
C GLN A 186 9.72 4.35 -8.30
N THR A 187 9.48 5.48 -8.92
CA THR A 187 8.53 6.49 -8.47
C THR A 187 7.18 6.26 -9.15
N PRO A 188 6.12 5.96 -8.39
CA PRO A 188 4.79 5.84 -8.95
C PRO A 188 4.26 7.18 -9.43
N VAL A 189 3.51 7.14 -10.52
CA VAL A 189 2.74 8.26 -11.04
C VAL A 189 1.31 8.12 -10.53
N ASP A 190 0.83 9.13 -9.82
CA ASP A 190 -0.54 9.11 -9.30
C ASP A 190 -1.54 8.95 -10.45
N ALA A 191 -2.52 8.09 -10.23
CA ALA A 191 -3.55 7.78 -11.22
C ALA A 191 -4.67 8.83 -11.31
N GLY A 192 -4.72 9.75 -10.34
CA GLY A 192 -5.75 10.77 -10.24
C GLY A 192 -7.12 10.24 -9.79
N ALA A 193 -8.02 11.18 -9.52
CA ALA A 193 -9.39 10.86 -9.09
C ALA A 193 -10.25 10.26 -10.21
N ASP A 194 -9.89 10.51 -11.47
CA ASP A 194 -10.63 9.99 -12.63
C ASP A 194 -10.48 8.47 -12.82
N LEU A 195 -9.45 7.88 -12.22
CA LEU A 195 -9.33 6.46 -12.03
C LEU A 195 -9.84 6.05 -10.64
N GLN A 196 -10.92 6.69 -10.17
CA GLN A 196 -11.64 6.15 -9.01
C GLN A 196 -11.81 4.66 -9.26
N ARG A 197 -11.25 3.88 -8.31
CA ARG A 197 -11.35 2.43 -8.37
C ARG A 197 -12.76 2.07 -8.76
N GLN A 198 -12.89 1.24 -9.77
CA GLN A 198 -14.14 0.61 -10.16
C GLN A 198 -14.76 -0.23 -9.02
N ASP A 199 -14.22 -0.12 -7.79
CA ASP A 199 -14.88 -0.59 -6.57
C ASP A 199 -16.23 0.09 -6.34
N VAL A 200 -16.44 1.30 -6.87
CA VAL A 200 -17.78 1.91 -6.96
C VAL A 200 -18.66 1.11 -7.91
N ALA A 201 -18.13 0.59 -9.01
CA ALA A 201 -18.87 -0.30 -9.90
C ALA A 201 -19.16 -1.67 -9.26
N ARG A 202 -18.24 -2.17 -8.43
CA ARG A 202 -18.48 -3.41 -7.68
C ARG A 202 -19.57 -3.23 -6.62
N ASN A 203 -19.70 -2.04 -6.05
CA ASN A 203 -20.79 -1.67 -5.16
C ASN A 203 -22.05 -1.21 -5.93
N ALA A 204 -21.91 -0.82 -7.20
CA ALA A 204 -23.00 -0.49 -8.09
C ALA A 204 -23.51 -1.72 -8.89
N GLU A 205 -22.84 -2.86 -8.76
CA GLU A 205 -23.21 -4.14 -9.36
C GLU A 205 -23.91 -5.13 -8.40
N PRO A 206 -24.91 -4.72 -7.69
CA PRO A 206 -25.87 -5.70 -7.22
C PRO A 206 -26.91 -6.07 -8.30
N THR A 207 -26.88 -5.44 -9.45
CA THR A 207 -27.87 -5.68 -10.49
C THR A 207 -27.81 -7.09 -11.07
N PHE A 208 -26.63 -7.72 -11.15
CA PHE A 208 -26.57 -9.12 -11.54
C PHE A 208 -27.07 -10.09 -10.47
N TYR A 209 -26.88 -9.75 -9.20
CA TYR A 209 -27.38 -10.57 -8.09
C TYR A 209 -28.88 -10.38 -7.87
N ASN A 210 -29.41 -9.17 -8.10
CA ASN A 210 -30.83 -8.88 -7.92
C ASN A 210 -31.69 -9.32 -9.10
N GLN A 211 -31.13 -9.55 -10.29
CA GLN A 211 -31.89 -10.06 -11.41
C GLN A 211 -32.22 -11.58 -11.30
N HIS A 212 -31.46 -12.32 -10.49
CA HIS A 212 -31.72 -13.73 -10.26
C HIS A 212 -32.37 -14.08 -8.91
N HIS A 213 -32.50 -13.10 -8.00
CA HIS A 213 -33.17 -13.30 -6.71
C HIS A 213 -34.46 -12.50 -6.54
N GLY A 214 -34.92 -11.82 -7.57
CA GLY A 214 -36.06 -10.91 -7.51
C GLY A 214 -37.43 -11.57 -7.87
N GLU A 215 -37.53 -12.87 -8.03
CA GLU A 215 -38.82 -13.52 -8.23
C GLU A 215 -38.86 -14.91 -7.62
N VAL A 216 -38.82 -14.93 -6.31
CA VAL A 216 -39.51 -15.94 -5.52
C VAL A 216 -40.31 -15.16 -4.48
N GLY A 217 -41.36 -14.53 -4.95
CA GLY A 217 -42.45 -14.12 -4.09
C GLY A 217 -43.09 -15.34 -3.47
N PRO A 218 -43.54 -15.27 -2.20
CA PRO A 218 -44.29 -16.34 -1.60
C PRO A 218 -45.57 -16.57 -2.43
N GLY A 219 -45.76 -17.81 -2.87
CA GLY A 219 -46.91 -18.22 -3.63
C GLY A 219 -48.19 -17.98 -2.82
N ASP A 220 -49.07 -17.18 -3.34
CA ASP A 220 -50.48 -17.22 -2.97
C ASP A 220 -51.11 -18.33 -3.79
N GLU A 221 -51.31 -19.46 -3.12
CA GLU A 221 -52.28 -20.46 -3.52
C GLU A 221 -53.65 -19.86 -3.25
N GLU A 222 -54.36 -19.43 -4.28
CA GLU A 222 -55.81 -19.52 -4.28
C GLU A 222 -56.28 -19.86 -5.68
N GLY A 223 -56.95 -21.00 -5.72
CA GLY A 223 -57.57 -21.56 -6.90
C GLY A 223 -58.79 -20.76 -7.32
N GLY A 224 -59.00 -20.72 -8.61
CA GLY A 224 -60.19 -20.19 -9.23
C GLY A 224 -60.29 -20.71 -10.65
N ALA A 225 -61.21 -21.65 -10.88
CA ALA A 225 -61.49 -22.32 -12.10
C ALA A 225 -62.09 -21.42 -13.20
N PRO A 226 -62.12 -21.85 -14.45
CA PRO A 226 -62.38 -21.03 -15.62
C PRO A 226 -63.87 -20.94 -15.97
N GLU A 227 -64.32 -19.77 -16.34
CA GLU A 227 -65.47 -19.51 -17.17
C GLU A 227 -65.10 -18.36 -18.10
N GLY A 228 -65.12 -18.54 -19.39
CA GLY A 228 -66.19 -18.84 -20.29
C GLY A 228 -66.73 -17.53 -20.84
N GLY A 229 -66.56 -17.29 -22.13
CA GLY A 229 -67.58 -16.58 -22.84
C GLY A 229 -67.26 -15.27 -23.52
N HIS A 230 -67.20 -15.31 -24.86
CA HIS A 230 -67.84 -14.41 -25.82
C HIS A 230 -67.33 -13.00 -26.01
N GLU A 231 -66.83 -12.81 -27.20
CA GLU A 231 -67.49 -12.30 -28.45
C GLU A 231 -67.46 -10.77 -28.62
N GLU A 232 -66.97 -10.48 -29.81
CA GLU A 232 -67.43 -9.46 -30.78
C GLU A 232 -67.20 -7.99 -30.44
N GLY A 233 -66.49 -7.37 -31.33
CA GLY A 233 -67.13 -6.55 -32.36
C GLY A 233 -66.42 -5.20 -32.52
N GLY A 234 -66.03 -4.98 -33.75
CA GLY A 234 -66.34 -3.82 -34.57
C GLY A 234 -65.69 -2.48 -34.27
N GLY A 235 -64.85 -2.04 -35.17
CA GLY A 235 -65.28 -1.06 -36.17
C GLY A 235 -64.97 0.38 -35.80
N HIS A 236 -64.23 0.89 -36.57
CA HIS A 236 -64.03 2.18 -37.23
C HIS A 236 -62.63 2.76 -37.09
#